data_1d05f89b861828ed5c7ee866153c1e97
#
_entry.id   1d05f89b861828ed5c7ee866153c1e97
#
_cell.length_a   1.000
_cell.length_b   1.000
_cell.length_c   1.000
_cell.angle_alpha   90.00
_cell.angle_beta   90.00
_cell.angle_gamma   90.00
#
_symmetry.space_group_name_H-M   'P 1'
#
loop_
_entity.id
_entity.type
_entity.pdbx_description
1 polymer ?
#
loop_
_entity_poly.entity_id
_entity_poly.type
_entity_poly.pdbx_seq_one_letter_code
_entity_poly.pdbx_strand_id
1 'polypeptide(L)'
;MPGPNPPIEPPVEPAIDPAAYRAVAGRFATGVVVVTARAGGLDHAMTANSFTSVSLDPLLVLFCPEKISRLHAAVLEAGRWGVSVLGEEHEEVSRFFATRGREVSDRLDSWSCHRGPRTGVALLDDAIATLECRTHAVHDGGDHSIVVGEVIGVDLRRPEARPLLYYAGGYRGLDRPPGGE
;
A
#
# COMPACT_ATOMS: atom_id res chain seq x y z
N MET A 1 -54.68 13.66 29.15
CA MET A 1 -53.67 12.71 28.71
C MET A 1 -52.55 13.50 28.05
N PRO A 2 -51.33 13.59 28.61
CA PRO A 2 -50.22 14.19 27.91
C PRO A 2 -49.89 13.30 26.69
N GLY A 3 -49.63 13.92 25.53
CA GLY A 3 -49.27 13.23 24.31
C GLY A 3 -47.88 12.53 24.42
N PRO A 4 -47.57 11.60 23.52
CA PRO A 4 -46.27 10.94 23.53
C PRO A 4 -45.13 11.97 23.39
N ASN A 5 -44.09 11.83 24.21
CA ASN A 5 -42.86 12.64 24.09
C ASN A 5 -42.31 12.52 22.68
N PRO A 6 -41.81 13.62 22.06
CA PRO A 6 -41.12 13.54 20.79
C PRO A 6 -39.90 12.64 20.91
N PRO A 7 -39.52 11.91 19.84
CA PRO A 7 -38.34 11.08 19.87
C PRO A 7 -37.11 11.93 20.17
N ILE A 8 -36.25 11.47 21.08
CA ILE A 8 -34.97 12.09 21.40
C ILE A 8 -34.06 11.81 20.19
N GLU A 9 -33.77 12.85 19.39
CA GLU A 9 -32.77 12.75 18.36
C GLU A 9 -31.39 12.50 19.03
N PRO A 10 -30.62 11.52 18.54
CA PRO A 10 -29.28 11.31 19.08
C PRO A 10 -28.42 12.57 18.88
N PRO A 11 -27.53 12.89 19.83
CA PRO A 11 -26.67 14.06 19.71
C PRO A 11 -25.87 13.97 18.41
N VAL A 12 -25.88 15.05 17.63
CA VAL A 12 -25.02 15.17 16.43
C VAL A 12 -23.56 15.30 16.93
N GLU A 13 -22.79 14.23 16.79
CA GLU A 13 -21.37 14.29 17.12
C GLU A 13 -20.66 15.29 16.20
N PRO A 14 -19.76 16.15 16.73
CA PRO A 14 -19.03 17.09 15.91
C PRO A 14 -18.13 16.32 14.93
N ALA A 15 -18.13 16.74 13.66
CA ALA A 15 -17.28 16.13 12.63
C ALA A 15 -15.80 16.28 13.02
N ILE A 16 -15.04 15.18 12.93
CA ILE A 16 -13.60 15.18 13.18
C ILE A 16 -12.90 15.93 12.04
N ASP A 17 -12.04 16.89 12.39
CA ASP A 17 -11.21 17.58 11.41
C ASP A 17 -10.24 16.58 10.73
N PRO A 18 -10.22 16.50 9.38
CA PRO A 18 -9.32 15.62 8.66
C PRO A 18 -7.83 15.87 8.94
N ALA A 19 -7.43 17.10 9.28
CA ALA A 19 -6.05 17.41 9.64
C ALA A 19 -5.68 16.82 11.00
N ALA A 20 -6.58 16.94 11.98
CA ALA A 20 -6.41 16.33 13.30
C ALA A 20 -6.35 14.79 13.18
N TYR A 21 -7.23 14.18 12.36
CA TYR A 21 -7.18 12.75 12.09
C TYR A 21 -5.82 12.32 11.51
N ARG A 22 -5.33 13.00 10.47
CA ARG A 22 -4.03 12.70 9.87
C ARG A 22 -2.88 12.82 10.86
N ALA A 23 -2.91 13.83 11.74
CA ALA A 23 -1.89 14.03 12.76
C ALA A 23 -1.84 12.86 13.76
N VAL A 24 -2.98 12.30 14.12
CA VAL A 24 -3.09 11.12 15.01
C VAL A 24 -2.70 9.85 14.28
N ALA A 25 -3.32 9.56 13.12
CA ALA A 25 -3.04 8.36 12.33
C ALA A 25 -1.57 8.28 11.89
N GLY A 26 -0.94 9.42 11.58
CA GLY A 26 0.47 9.50 11.23
C GLY A 26 1.44 9.14 12.37
N ARG A 27 0.96 8.95 13.62
CA ARG A 27 1.78 8.43 14.73
C ARG A 27 1.94 6.91 14.70
N PHE A 28 1.19 6.23 13.87
CA PHE A 28 1.40 4.82 13.61
C PHE A 28 2.47 4.66 12.50
N ALA A 29 3.68 4.27 12.91
CA ALA A 29 4.79 4.03 11.98
C ALA A 29 4.48 2.81 11.11
N THR A 30 4.69 2.93 9.80
CA THR A 30 4.47 1.86 8.84
C THR A 30 5.72 1.59 8.02
N GLY A 31 5.84 0.40 7.46
CA GLY A 31 6.70 0.16 6.31
C GLY A 31 6.16 0.88 5.07
N VAL A 32 6.96 0.88 4.01
CA VAL A 32 6.61 1.45 2.71
C VAL A 32 6.79 0.39 1.63
N VAL A 33 5.82 0.29 0.75
CA VAL A 33 5.85 -0.63 -0.39
C VAL A 33 5.54 0.09 -1.69
N VAL A 34 6.01 -0.46 -2.81
CA VAL A 34 5.46 -0.17 -4.13
C VAL A 34 4.57 -1.33 -4.54
N VAL A 35 3.31 -1.03 -4.85
CA VAL A 35 2.36 -1.99 -5.40
C VAL A 35 2.30 -1.80 -6.91
N THR A 36 2.32 -2.91 -7.66
CA THR A 36 2.29 -2.91 -9.12
C THR A 36 1.19 -3.82 -9.66
N ALA A 37 0.60 -3.43 -10.78
CA ALA A 37 -0.33 -4.25 -11.54
C ALA A 37 -0.10 -4.01 -13.03
N ARG A 38 -0.46 -5.00 -13.88
CA ARG A 38 -0.35 -4.87 -15.33
C ARG A 38 -1.74 -4.98 -15.96
N ALA A 39 -2.20 -3.87 -16.55
CA ALA A 39 -3.49 -3.77 -17.21
C ALA A 39 -3.35 -3.03 -18.55
N GLY A 40 -4.13 -3.42 -19.56
CA GLY A 40 -4.03 -2.80 -20.89
C GLY A 40 -2.63 -2.87 -21.53
N GLY A 41 -1.80 -3.84 -21.14
CA GLY A 41 -0.40 -3.93 -21.60
C GLY A 41 0.58 -3.01 -20.90
N LEU A 42 0.14 -2.14 -19.99
CA LEU A 42 0.93 -1.16 -19.27
C LEU A 42 1.16 -1.57 -17.80
N ASP A 43 2.29 -1.17 -17.24
CA ASP A 43 2.59 -1.34 -15.83
C ASP A 43 2.11 -0.13 -15.04
N HIS A 44 1.27 -0.36 -14.05
CA HIS A 44 0.79 0.64 -13.11
C HIS A 44 1.47 0.42 -11.77
N ALA A 45 1.92 1.50 -11.14
CA ALA A 45 2.59 1.44 -9.84
C ALA A 45 2.17 2.58 -8.93
N MET A 46 2.13 2.31 -7.62
CA MET A 46 1.84 3.30 -6.58
C MET A 46 2.56 2.92 -5.29
N THR A 47 3.10 3.92 -4.61
CA THR A 47 3.58 3.77 -3.24
C THR A 47 2.41 3.67 -2.29
N ALA A 48 2.49 2.72 -1.38
CA ALA A 48 1.52 2.54 -0.31
C ALA A 48 2.21 2.28 1.03
N ASN A 49 1.58 2.75 2.10
CA ASN A 49 1.92 2.43 3.48
C ASN A 49 0.75 1.74 4.22
N SER A 50 -0.33 1.48 3.51
CA SER A 50 -1.52 0.77 4.01
C SER A 50 -1.42 -0.76 3.87
N PHE A 51 -0.23 -1.28 3.57
CA PHE A 51 0.02 -2.71 3.41
C PHE A 51 0.13 -3.41 4.77
N THR A 52 -0.53 -4.59 4.89
CA THR A 52 -0.39 -5.47 6.07
C THR A 52 -0.67 -6.93 5.73
N SER A 53 -0.08 -7.84 6.53
CA SER A 53 -0.47 -9.26 6.55
C SER A 53 -1.82 -9.44 7.24
N VAL A 54 -2.63 -10.39 6.76
CA VAL A 54 -4.00 -10.64 7.23
C VAL A 54 -4.14 -12.05 7.80
N SER A 55 -3.67 -13.08 7.08
CA SER A 55 -3.90 -14.48 7.43
C SER A 55 -2.72 -15.35 7.01
N LEU A 56 -2.53 -16.45 7.72
CA LEU A 56 -1.56 -17.49 7.40
C LEU A 56 -2.21 -18.72 6.73
N ASP A 57 -3.53 -18.88 6.84
CA ASP A 57 -4.29 -19.94 6.19
C ASP A 57 -5.70 -19.43 5.83
N PRO A 58 -5.97 -19.15 4.53
CA PRO A 58 -4.99 -19.00 3.45
C PRO A 58 -4.03 -17.82 3.70
N LEU A 59 -2.90 -17.78 2.96
CA LEU A 59 -1.94 -16.68 3.04
C LEU A 59 -2.55 -15.41 2.44
N LEU A 60 -2.92 -14.45 3.27
CA LEU A 60 -3.55 -13.20 2.84
C LEU A 60 -2.78 -11.97 3.29
N VAL A 61 -2.77 -10.99 2.41
CA VAL A 61 -2.31 -9.62 2.66
C VAL A 61 -3.38 -8.63 2.19
N LEU A 62 -3.31 -7.38 2.66
CA LEU A 62 -4.15 -6.31 2.13
C LEU A 62 -3.35 -5.03 1.87
N PHE A 63 -3.91 -4.16 1.03
CA PHE A 63 -3.55 -2.75 0.93
C PHE A 63 -4.79 -1.92 0.53
N CYS A 64 -4.72 -0.60 0.73
CA CYS A 64 -5.85 0.28 0.49
C CYS A 64 -5.51 1.36 -0.57
N PRO A 65 -5.78 1.12 -1.86
CA PRO A 65 -5.62 2.14 -2.90
C PRO A 65 -6.78 3.13 -2.90
N GLU A 66 -6.49 4.41 -3.16
CA GLU A 66 -7.54 5.40 -3.48
C GLU A 66 -8.33 4.98 -4.72
N LYS A 67 -9.66 5.06 -4.69
CA LYS A 67 -10.54 4.67 -5.79
C LYS A 67 -10.29 5.46 -7.09
N ILE A 68 -9.81 6.71 -6.96
CA ILE A 68 -9.47 7.56 -8.11
C ILE A 68 -8.10 7.27 -8.71
N SER A 69 -7.28 6.40 -8.06
CA SER A 69 -5.94 6.07 -8.56
C SER A 69 -6.00 5.14 -9.77
N ARG A 70 -5.06 5.31 -10.70
CA ARG A 70 -4.94 4.42 -11.86
C ARG A 70 -4.57 3.00 -11.46
N LEU A 71 -3.80 2.84 -10.39
CA LEU A 71 -3.47 1.52 -9.87
C LEU A 71 -4.72 0.78 -9.37
N HIS A 72 -5.67 1.48 -8.73
CA HIS A 72 -6.93 0.86 -8.30
C HIS A 72 -7.66 0.20 -9.47
N ALA A 73 -7.88 0.94 -10.57
CA ALA A 73 -8.52 0.41 -11.76
C ALA A 73 -7.73 -0.78 -12.35
N ALA A 74 -6.40 -0.66 -12.44
CA ALA A 74 -5.53 -1.70 -12.97
C ALA A 74 -5.56 -2.99 -12.13
N VAL A 75 -5.59 -2.88 -10.79
CA VAL A 75 -5.69 -4.04 -9.88
C VAL A 75 -7.03 -4.76 -10.04
N LEU A 76 -8.13 -4.01 -10.17
CA LEU A 76 -9.46 -4.59 -10.39
C LEU A 76 -9.57 -5.29 -11.75
N GLU A 77 -9.01 -4.70 -12.81
CA GLU A 77 -9.00 -5.27 -14.14
C GLU A 77 -8.13 -6.54 -14.21
N ALA A 78 -6.89 -6.44 -13.71
CA ALA A 78 -5.92 -7.53 -13.83
C ALA A 78 -6.20 -8.72 -12.88
N GLY A 79 -6.78 -8.46 -11.71
CA GLY A 79 -6.97 -9.45 -10.66
C GLY A 79 -5.66 -10.03 -10.10
N ARG A 80 -4.51 -9.49 -10.51
CA ARG A 80 -3.15 -9.89 -10.09
C ARG A 80 -2.30 -8.66 -9.89
N TRP A 81 -1.48 -8.68 -8.86
CA TRP A 81 -0.64 -7.55 -8.49
C TRP A 81 0.59 -8.01 -7.70
N GLY A 82 1.58 -7.15 -7.63
CA GLY A 82 2.82 -7.41 -6.93
C GLY A 82 3.08 -6.35 -5.87
N VAL A 83 3.93 -6.71 -4.92
CA VAL A 83 4.40 -5.83 -3.84
C VAL A 83 5.91 -5.88 -3.80
N SER A 84 6.55 -4.72 -3.76
CA SER A 84 7.98 -4.58 -3.50
C SER A 84 8.16 -3.83 -2.18
N VAL A 85 8.72 -4.49 -1.16
CA VAL A 85 9.00 -3.89 0.15
C VAL A 85 10.26 -3.05 0.04
N LEU A 86 10.18 -1.77 0.41
CA LEU A 86 11.24 -0.80 0.20
C LEU A 86 12.25 -0.77 1.35
N GLY A 87 13.55 -0.69 0.99
CA GLY A 87 14.64 -0.36 1.88
C GLY A 87 14.80 1.15 2.10
N GLU A 88 15.56 1.55 3.13
CA GLU A 88 15.78 2.96 3.48
C GLU A 88 16.39 3.79 2.34
N GLU A 89 17.14 3.17 1.43
CA GLU A 89 17.73 3.77 0.24
C GLU A 89 16.72 4.09 -0.85
N HIS A 90 15.49 3.56 -0.78
CA HIS A 90 14.44 3.70 -1.81
C HIS A 90 13.51 4.90 -1.59
N GLU A 91 13.93 5.93 -0.83
CA GLU A 91 13.10 7.12 -0.62
C GLU A 91 12.72 7.81 -1.95
N GLU A 92 13.66 7.88 -2.91
CA GLU A 92 13.41 8.48 -4.22
C GLU A 92 12.34 7.70 -5.01
N VAL A 93 12.47 6.38 -5.07
CA VAL A 93 11.47 5.47 -5.66
C VAL A 93 10.10 5.68 -5.05
N SER A 94 10.06 5.72 -3.72
CA SER A 94 8.82 5.92 -2.98
C SER A 94 8.16 7.26 -3.30
N ARG A 95 8.93 8.35 -3.29
CA ARG A 95 8.42 9.70 -3.65
C ARG A 95 7.92 9.75 -5.07
N PHE A 96 8.64 9.12 -6.00
CA PHE A 96 8.24 9.07 -7.41
C PHE A 96 6.87 8.41 -7.58
N PHE A 97 6.66 7.20 -7.01
CA PHE A 97 5.40 6.48 -7.14
C PHE A 97 4.26 7.01 -6.24
N ALA A 98 4.57 7.87 -5.25
CA ALA A 98 3.58 8.59 -4.46
C ALA A 98 3.02 9.85 -5.16
N THR A 99 3.72 10.37 -6.21
CA THR A 99 3.33 11.59 -6.88
C THR A 99 2.07 11.39 -7.72
N ARG A 100 1.03 12.19 -7.46
CA ARG A 100 -0.21 12.20 -8.23
C ARG A 100 -0.01 12.85 -9.61
N GLY A 101 -0.81 12.45 -10.59
CA GLY A 101 -0.82 13.08 -11.91
C GLY A 101 0.39 12.76 -12.78
N ARG A 102 1.27 11.82 -12.37
CA ARG A 102 2.36 11.34 -13.23
C ARG A 102 1.81 10.88 -14.58
N GLU A 103 2.53 11.17 -15.65
CA GLU A 103 2.21 10.57 -16.93
C GLU A 103 2.31 9.04 -16.83
N VAL A 104 1.36 8.33 -17.45
CA VAL A 104 1.47 6.90 -17.66
C VAL A 104 2.46 6.72 -18.78
N SER A 105 3.68 6.63 -18.46
CA SER A 105 4.69 6.08 -19.35
C SER A 105 5.18 4.80 -18.72
N ASP A 106 5.65 3.90 -19.52
CA ASP A 106 6.30 2.62 -19.18
C ASP A 106 7.51 2.75 -18.22
N ARG A 107 7.51 3.77 -17.36
CA ARG A 107 8.67 4.20 -16.57
C ARG A 107 8.90 3.40 -15.30
N LEU A 108 8.25 2.27 -15.11
CA LEU A 108 8.89 1.21 -14.36
C LEU A 108 10.21 0.82 -15.03
N ASP A 109 10.34 1.00 -16.34
CA ASP A 109 11.59 0.82 -17.10
C ASP A 109 12.75 1.77 -16.67
N SER A 110 12.46 2.85 -15.93
CA SER A 110 13.50 3.70 -15.33
C SER A 110 14.08 3.11 -14.03
N TRP A 111 13.40 2.11 -13.47
CA TRP A 111 13.79 1.39 -12.26
C TRP A 111 14.09 -0.06 -12.64
N SER A 112 15.19 -0.61 -12.12
CA SER A 112 15.52 -2.01 -12.34
C SER A 112 14.43 -2.92 -11.81
N CYS A 113 13.79 -3.67 -12.70
CA CYS A 113 12.65 -4.53 -12.41
C CYS A 113 12.75 -5.86 -13.15
N HIS A 114 12.23 -6.90 -12.54
CA HIS A 114 11.96 -8.18 -13.20
C HIS A 114 10.46 -8.47 -13.26
N ARG A 115 10.09 -9.44 -14.08
CA ARG A 115 8.71 -9.93 -14.14
C ARG A 115 8.49 -11.04 -13.11
N GLY A 116 7.51 -10.85 -12.26
CA GLY A 116 7.10 -11.89 -11.32
C GLY A 116 6.70 -13.18 -12.05
N PRO A 117 7.28 -14.35 -11.69
CA PRO A 117 7.05 -15.60 -12.41
C PRO A 117 5.62 -16.13 -12.31
N ARG A 118 4.83 -15.68 -11.34
CA ARG A 118 3.44 -16.11 -11.11
C ARG A 118 2.41 -15.15 -11.71
N THR A 119 2.72 -13.87 -11.74
CA THR A 119 1.75 -12.83 -12.13
C THR A 119 2.15 -12.09 -13.41
N GLY A 120 3.43 -12.05 -13.75
CA GLY A 120 3.98 -11.26 -14.85
C GLY A 120 4.05 -9.76 -14.56
N VAL A 121 3.71 -9.31 -13.34
CA VAL A 121 3.83 -7.90 -12.94
C VAL A 121 5.29 -7.50 -12.73
N ALA A 122 5.58 -6.21 -12.83
CA ALA A 122 6.92 -5.70 -12.54
C ALA A 122 7.15 -5.70 -11.02
N LEU A 123 8.32 -6.20 -10.59
CA LEU A 123 8.79 -6.19 -9.21
C LEU A 123 10.18 -5.54 -9.18
N LEU A 124 10.44 -4.66 -8.21
CA LEU A 124 11.74 -3.98 -8.10
C LEU A 124 12.86 -4.96 -7.74
N ASP A 125 13.97 -4.87 -8.47
CA ASP A 125 15.10 -5.82 -8.31
C ASP A 125 15.83 -5.68 -6.98
N ASP A 126 15.90 -4.47 -6.46
CA ASP A 126 16.60 -4.10 -5.23
C ASP A 126 15.67 -3.96 -4.01
N ALA A 127 14.40 -4.38 -4.13
CA ALA A 127 13.49 -4.47 -2.99
C ALA A 127 14.03 -5.41 -1.90
N ILE A 128 13.68 -5.17 -0.64
CA ILE A 128 14.01 -6.08 0.48
C ILE A 128 13.37 -7.44 0.25
N ALA A 129 12.10 -7.42 -0.10
CA ALA A 129 11.29 -8.59 -0.39
C ALA A 129 10.23 -8.26 -1.42
N THR A 130 9.77 -9.27 -2.15
CA THR A 130 8.67 -9.14 -3.09
C THR A 130 7.60 -10.17 -2.84
N LEU A 131 6.34 -9.79 -3.11
CA LEU A 131 5.20 -10.70 -3.07
C LEU A 131 4.45 -10.60 -4.40
N GLU A 132 3.91 -11.73 -4.83
CA GLU A 132 2.99 -11.82 -5.94
C GLU A 132 1.63 -12.28 -5.42
N CYS A 133 0.58 -11.56 -5.79
CA CYS A 133 -0.76 -11.74 -5.24
C CYS A 133 -1.81 -11.93 -6.34
N ARG A 134 -2.83 -12.72 -6.00
CA ARG A 134 -4.11 -12.78 -6.71
C ARG A 134 -5.16 -12.09 -5.86
N THR A 135 -5.98 -11.21 -6.44
CA THR A 135 -7.07 -10.57 -5.70
C THR A 135 -8.02 -11.62 -5.15
N HIS A 136 -8.19 -11.65 -3.84
CA HIS A 136 -9.08 -12.55 -3.11
C HIS A 136 -10.44 -11.90 -2.87
N ALA A 137 -10.45 -10.64 -2.40
CA ALA A 137 -11.64 -9.86 -2.13
C ALA A 137 -11.37 -8.36 -2.26
N VAL A 138 -12.41 -7.59 -2.50
CA VAL A 138 -12.39 -6.13 -2.52
C VAL A 138 -13.56 -5.62 -1.70
N HIS A 139 -13.29 -4.78 -0.70
CA HIS A 139 -14.31 -4.20 0.15
C HIS A 139 -14.32 -2.68 0.01
N ASP A 140 -15.49 -2.09 0.26
CA ASP A 140 -15.61 -0.64 0.32
C ASP A 140 -14.88 -0.07 1.54
N GLY A 141 -14.10 0.98 1.35
CA GLY A 141 -13.34 1.68 2.38
C GLY A 141 -13.47 3.20 2.28
N GLY A 142 -14.65 3.69 1.88
CA GLY A 142 -14.90 5.13 1.71
C GLY A 142 -14.30 5.65 0.40
N ASP A 143 -13.34 6.56 0.45
CA ASP A 143 -12.58 7.06 -0.72
C ASP A 143 -11.50 6.07 -1.20
N HIS A 144 -11.24 5.00 -0.46
CA HIS A 144 -10.37 3.88 -0.78
C HIS A 144 -11.17 2.58 -0.99
N SER A 145 -10.52 1.56 -1.53
CA SER A 145 -10.96 0.17 -1.42
C SER A 145 -9.97 -0.61 -0.55
N ILE A 146 -10.49 -1.59 0.22
CA ILE A 146 -9.65 -2.57 0.91
C ILE A 146 -9.46 -3.75 -0.04
N VAL A 147 -8.30 -3.86 -0.65
CA VAL A 147 -7.97 -4.95 -1.58
C VAL A 147 -7.25 -6.05 -0.81
N VAL A 148 -7.89 -7.20 -0.67
CA VAL A 148 -7.30 -8.39 -0.07
C VAL A 148 -6.74 -9.28 -1.18
N GLY A 149 -5.49 -9.71 -1.03
CA GLY A 149 -4.81 -10.59 -1.96
C GLY A 149 -4.37 -11.90 -1.32
N GLU A 150 -4.59 -12.99 -2.03
CA GLU A 150 -3.96 -14.27 -1.73
C GLU A 150 -2.52 -14.24 -2.25
N VAL A 151 -1.56 -14.52 -1.38
CA VAL A 151 -0.14 -14.56 -1.73
C VAL A 151 0.14 -15.86 -2.48
N ILE A 152 0.59 -15.74 -3.72
CA ILE A 152 0.89 -16.86 -4.62
C ILE A 152 2.39 -16.99 -4.95
N GLY A 153 3.21 -16.02 -4.54
CA GLY A 153 4.66 -16.03 -4.69
C GLY A 153 5.32 -15.08 -3.70
N VAL A 154 6.49 -15.45 -3.21
CA VAL A 154 7.31 -14.62 -2.30
C VAL A 154 8.78 -14.79 -2.66
N ASP A 155 9.56 -13.72 -2.48
CA ASP A 155 11.01 -13.73 -2.59
C ASP A 155 11.62 -12.78 -1.55
N LEU A 156 12.47 -13.30 -0.66
CA LEU A 156 13.23 -12.52 0.31
C LEU A 156 14.63 -12.26 -0.26
N ARG A 157 14.81 -11.08 -0.83
CA ARG A 157 16.00 -10.77 -1.63
C ARG A 157 17.16 -10.19 -0.81
N ARG A 158 16.84 -9.33 0.16
CA ARG A 158 17.86 -8.59 0.92
C ARG A 158 17.51 -8.60 2.42
N PRO A 159 17.66 -9.77 3.08
CA PRO A 159 17.22 -9.95 4.48
C PRO A 159 17.92 -9.01 5.47
N GLU A 160 19.14 -8.53 5.15
CA GLU A 160 19.92 -7.63 6.01
C GLU A 160 19.65 -6.14 5.74
N ALA A 161 18.87 -5.81 4.71
CA ALA A 161 18.56 -4.43 4.39
C ALA A 161 17.58 -3.82 5.42
N ARG A 162 17.79 -2.55 5.74
CA ARG A 162 16.92 -1.82 6.67
C ARG A 162 15.69 -1.30 5.95
N PRO A 163 14.49 -1.40 6.56
CA PRO A 163 13.25 -0.99 5.91
C PRO A 163 13.14 0.54 5.83
N LEU A 164 12.52 1.02 4.75
CA LEU A 164 12.01 2.38 4.68
C LEU A 164 10.75 2.49 5.52
N LEU A 165 10.74 3.44 6.46
CA LEU A 165 9.58 3.70 7.31
C LEU A 165 8.93 5.03 6.93
N TYR A 166 7.62 5.11 7.16
CA TYR A 166 6.85 6.34 7.09
C TYR A 166 6.25 6.66 8.46
N TYR A 167 6.57 7.85 9.01
CA TYR A 167 6.13 8.28 10.33
C TYR A 167 5.98 9.79 10.37
N ALA A 168 4.88 10.28 10.96
CA ALA A 168 4.59 11.70 11.16
C ALA A 168 4.76 12.55 9.90
N GLY A 169 4.31 12.03 8.74
CA GLY A 169 4.37 12.73 7.46
C GLY A 169 5.74 12.73 6.76
N GLY A 170 6.70 11.92 7.22
CA GLY A 170 8.04 11.84 6.63
C GLY A 170 8.63 10.45 6.63
N TYR A 171 9.63 10.25 5.75
CA TYR A 171 10.39 9.01 5.72
C TYR A 171 11.38 8.93 6.87
N ARG A 172 11.64 7.71 7.35
CA ARG A 172 12.57 7.38 8.43
C ARG A 172 13.27 6.05 8.12
N GLY A 173 14.45 5.86 8.72
CA GLY A 173 15.12 4.57 8.83
C GLY A 173 15.07 4.05 10.27
N LEU A 174 15.57 2.85 10.49
CA LEU A 174 15.84 2.33 11.83
C LEU A 174 17.27 2.70 12.23
N ASP A 175 17.46 3.28 13.41
CA ASP A 175 18.79 3.47 13.97
C ASP A 175 19.47 2.12 14.22
N ARG A 176 20.77 2.02 13.99
CA ARG A 176 21.53 0.84 14.43
C ARG A 176 21.47 0.78 15.96
N PRO A 177 21.13 -0.39 16.55
CA PRO A 177 21.32 -0.56 17.97
C PRO A 177 22.81 -0.32 18.30
N PRO A 178 23.14 0.44 19.33
CA PRO A 178 24.52 0.62 19.75
C PRO A 178 25.10 -0.75 20.11
N GLY A 179 26.13 -1.22 19.35
CA GLY A 179 26.93 -2.41 19.71
C GLY A 179 26.58 -3.72 18.99
N GLY A 180 25.93 -3.70 17.84
CA GLY A 180 25.85 -4.88 16.96
C GLY A 180 27.01 -4.90 15.97
N GLU A 181 28.13 -5.54 16.32
CA GLU A 181 29.11 -6.08 15.38
C GLU A 181 28.60 -7.39 14.78
#